data_64c3c0ae42c54b5318ccd5494e9b5382
#
_entry.id   64c3c0ae42c54b5318ccd5494e9b5382
#
_cell.length_a   1.000
_cell.length_b   1.000
_cell.length_c   1.000
_cell.angle_alpha   90.00
_cell.angle_beta   90.00
_cell.angle_gamma   90.00
#
_symmetry.space_group_name_H-M   'P 1'
#
loop_
_entity.id
_entity.type
_entity.pdbx_description
1 polymer ?
#
loop_
_entity_poly.entity_id
_entity_poly.type
_entity_poly.pdbx_seq_one_letter_code
_entity_poly.pdbx_strand_id
1 'polypeptide(L)'
;MNKKQISDLADRPHARILNVEEARNLVADGWAAADLHVHTLHSYDVIPTRQVDPLTLYQKARRLGMTYIAFTDHDSMDAYDQMGWTREGLVPAVEVKILDPKKVGHTVHINVFALDRGQFCEILKIARLAQDLERLVAYLKDEHLRFTFNHPFWHEPGEKLNLRAICDIVELFPVLEYNMGRIARINKQALRLAQARGRRIVATTDTHVGEIGRAFTIARGGTFVEFFDQIQIGQSFIVPADLNISRLKKETTIRIRQLFDKAGWLYPKDSLAIDTGSAILDGIIARLANARPDTPGFAKKILEIILEAASRSGIPGSLYFRSQRNLADQISGLLESKEIAA
;
A
#
# COMPACT_ATOMS: atom_id res chain seq x y z
N MET A 1 -22.99 -11.17 -15.69
CA MET A 1 -22.76 -10.36 -16.93
C MET A 1 -22.63 -11.31 -18.11
N ASN A 2 -23.23 -11.00 -19.25
CA ASN A 2 -23.07 -11.84 -20.44
C ASN A 2 -21.76 -11.51 -21.18
N LYS A 3 -21.29 -12.42 -22.07
CA LYS A 3 -20.02 -12.25 -22.81
C LYS A 3 -19.94 -10.92 -23.58
N LYS A 4 -21.06 -10.39 -24.02
CA LYS A 4 -21.16 -9.11 -24.74
C LYS A 4 -20.92 -7.91 -23.81
N GLN A 5 -21.44 -7.95 -22.57
CA GLN A 5 -21.19 -6.92 -21.57
C GLN A 5 -19.72 -6.90 -21.10
N ILE A 6 -19.07 -8.09 -21.08
CA ILE A 6 -17.64 -8.21 -20.78
C ILE A 6 -16.80 -7.64 -21.94
N SER A 7 -17.20 -7.90 -23.20
CA SER A 7 -16.56 -7.34 -24.40
C SER A 7 -16.65 -5.82 -24.46
N ASP A 8 -17.82 -5.25 -24.16
CA ASP A 8 -18.06 -3.79 -24.18
C ASP A 8 -17.30 -3.05 -23.08
N LEU A 9 -16.93 -3.75 -21.99
CA LEU A 9 -16.02 -3.26 -20.96
C LEU A 9 -14.55 -3.34 -21.42
N ALA A 10 -14.23 -4.22 -22.37
CA ALA A 10 -12.88 -4.40 -22.91
C ALA A 10 -12.36 -3.19 -23.69
N ASP A 11 -13.25 -2.42 -24.31
CA ASP A 11 -12.88 -1.29 -25.15
C ASP A 11 -12.70 0.06 -24.42
N ARG A 12 -12.81 0.08 -23.08
CA ARG A 12 -12.54 1.30 -22.30
C ARG A 12 -11.06 1.37 -21.92
N PRO A 13 -10.29 2.38 -22.37
CA PRO A 13 -8.83 2.42 -22.23
C PRO A 13 -8.30 2.68 -20.82
N HIS A 14 -9.16 2.81 -19.79
CA HIS A 14 -8.78 3.22 -18.45
C HIS A 14 -9.30 2.27 -17.39
N ALA A 15 -8.74 2.38 -16.16
CA ALA A 15 -9.05 1.50 -15.04
C ALA A 15 -10.54 1.14 -14.97
N ARG A 16 -10.83 -0.14 -15.15
CA ARG A 16 -12.18 -0.67 -15.13
C ARG A 16 -12.55 -0.94 -13.68
N ILE A 17 -13.49 -0.15 -13.17
CA ILE A 17 -13.92 -0.24 -11.78
C ILE A 17 -15.13 -1.16 -11.68
N LEU A 18 -15.07 -2.09 -10.75
CA LEU A 18 -16.16 -2.98 -10.39
C LEU A 18 -16.61 -2.73 -8.94
N ASN A 19 -17.87 -3.02 -8.67
CA ASN A 19 -18.31 -3.22 -7.30
C ASN A 19 -17.98 -4.66 -6.82
N VAL A 20 -18.14 -4.92 -5.53
CA VAL A 20 -17.79 -6.23 -4.94
C VAL A 20 -18.62 -7.39 -5.49
N GLU A 21 -19.88 -7.15 -5.85
CA GLU A 21 -20.77 -8.19 -6.39
C GLU A 21 -20.36 -8.57 -7.81
N GLU A 22 -20.11 -7.59 -8.67
CA GLU A 22 -19.58 -7.81 -10.02
C GLU A 22 -18.24 -8.57 -9.98
N ALA A 23 -17.38 -8.20 -9.04
CA ALA A 23 -16.11 -8.84 -8.83
C ALA A 23 -16.26 -10.33 -8.44
N ARG A 24 -17.18 -10.64 -7.52
CA ARG A 24 -17.47 -12.02 -7.11
C ARG A 24 -17.96 -12.87 -8.27
N ASN A 25 -18.78 -12.31 -9.15
CA ASN A 25 -19.25 -13.01 -10.35
C ASN A 25 -18.08 -13.36 -11.28
N LEU A 26 -17.14 -12.43 -11.50
CA LEU A 26 -15.94 -12.71 -12.30
C LEU A 26 -15.06 -13.79 -11.66
N VAL A 27 -14.87 -13.76 -10.35
CA VAL A 27 -14.10 -14.79 -9.63
C VAL A 27 -14.78 -16.15 -9.76
N ALA A 28 -16.11 -16.22 -9.67
CA ALA A 28 -16.86 -17.44 -9.92
C ALA A 28 -16.73 -17.95 -11.37
N ASP A 29 -16.53 -17.03 -12.34
CA ASP A 29 -16.24 -17.32 -13.73
C ASP A 29 -14.74 -17.62 -14.01
N GLY A 30 -13.94 -17.87 -12.97
CA GLY A 30 -12.54 -18.29 -13.07
C GLY A 30 -11.52 -17.14 -13.24
N TRP A 31 -11.90 -15.90 -12.94
CA TRP A 31 -10.92 -14.79 -12.85
C TRP A 31 -10.19 -14.85 -11.52
N ALA A 32 -8.92 -14.47 -11.53
CA ALA A 32 -8.11 -14.37 -10.33
C ALA A 32 -8.31 -13.02 -9.65
N ALA A 33 -8.37 -13.02 -8.31
CA ALA A 33 -8.40 -11.82 -7.48
C ALA A 33 -7.13 -11.74 -6.63
N ALA A 34 -6.56 -10.56 -6.48
CA ALA A 34 -5.33 -10.34 -5.70
C ALA A 34 -5.35 -9.05 -4.88
N ASP A 35 -4.93 -9.13 -3.63
CA ASP A 35 -4.50 -7.98 -2.83
C ASP A 35 -2.97 -7.96 -2.84
N LEU A 36 -2.39 -6.95 -3.51
CA LEU A 36 -0.97 -6.89 -3.84
C LEU A 36 -0.17 -5.96 -2.94
N HIS A 37 -0.77 -5.45 -1.87
CA HIS A 37 -0.07 -4.57 -0.92
C HIS A 37 -0.62 -4.81 0.49
N VAL A 38 0.08 -5.64 1.24
CA VAL A 38 -0.33 -6.07 2.59
C VAL A 38 0.90 -6.14 3.48
N HIS A 39 0.85 -5.45 4.62
CA HIS A 39 1.91 -5.50 5.62
C HIS A 39 1.60 -6.53 6.70
N THR A 40 2.64 -7.26 7.09
CA THR A 40 2.60 -8.25 8.17
C THR A 40 3.29 -7.72 9.42
N LEU A 41 3.33 -8.55 10.47
CA LEU A 41 4.08 -8.23 11.69
C LEU A 41 5.61 -8.04 11.46
N HIS A 42 6.12 -8.42 10.28
CA HIS A 42 7.54 -8.24 9.91
C HIS A 42 7.84 -6.83 9.36
N SER A 43 6.83 -6.06 8.98
CA SER A 43 7.02 -4.65 8.62
C SER A 43 7.36 -3.82 9.87
N TYR A 44 8.36 -2.93 9.76
CA TYR A 44 8.85 -2.18 10.93
C TYR A 44 7.78 -1.26 11.56
N ASP A 45 6.78 -0.86 10.80
CA ASP A 45 5.69 0.07 11.18
C ASP A 45 4.39 -0.64 11.59
N VAL A 46 4.39 -1.97 11.63
CA VAL A 46 3.25 -2.78 12.06
C VAL A 46 3.42 -3.26 13.50
N ILE A 47 2.38 -3.11 14.31
CA ILE A 47 2.35 -3.64 15.68
C ILE A 47 2.19 -5.17 15.61
N PRO A 48 3.10 -5.98 16.19
CA PRO A 48 3.20 -7.42 15.96
C PRO A 48 2.13 -8.21 16.72
N THR A 49 0.90 -8.15 16.24
CA THR A 49 -0.25 -8.86 16.79
C THR A 49 -0.66 -10.04 15.92
N ARG A 50 -1.46 -10.96 16.49
CA ARG A 50 -1.97 -12.13 15.77
C ARG A 50 -2.79 -11.77 14.51
N GLN A 51 -3.42 -10.59 14.46
CA GLN A 51 -4.23 -10.17 13.33
C GLN A 51 -3.40 -9.91 12.06
N VAL A 52 -2.14 -9.56 12.24
CA VAL A 52 -1.17 -9.26 11.16
C VAL A 52 -0.08 -10.32 11.03
N ASP A 53 -0.26 -11.47 11.71
CA ASP A 53 0.59 -12.63 11.49
C ASP A 53 0.42 -13.16 10.06
N PRO A 54 1.51 -13.48 9.34
CA PRO A 54 1.46 -13.92 7.93
C PRO A 54 0.52 -15.08 7.68
N LEU A 55 0.51 -16.10 8.54
CA LEU A 55 -0.38 -17.25 8.38
C LEU A 55 -1.85 -16.87 8.56
N THR A 56 -2.13 -16.01 9.55
CA THR A 56 -3.49 -15.48 9.78
C THR A 56 -4.00 -14.69 8.57
N LEU A 57 -3.17 -13.81 8.01
CA LEU A 57 -3.49 -13.02 6.82
C LEU A 57 -3.68 -13.89 5.59
N TYR A 58 -2.77 -14.85 5.35
CA TYR A 58 -2.89 -15.79 4.24
C TYR A 58 -4.20 -16.58 4.31
N GLN A 59 -4.52 -17.18 5.46
CA GLN A 59 -5.77 -17.93 5.65
C GLN A 59 -7.00 -17.03 5.45
N LYS A 60 -6.93 -15.77 5.88
CA LYS A 60 -8.00 -14.80 5.66
C LYS A 60 -8.17 -14.47 4.18
N ALA A 61 -7.08 -14.26 3.43
CA ALA A 61 -7.11 -14.02 2.00
C ALA A 61 -7.77 -15.18 1.25
N ARG A 62 -7.37 -16.42 1.56
CA ARG A 62 -7.94 -17.62 0.95
C ARG A 62 -9.45 -17.75 1.23
N ARG A 63 -9.90 -17.48 2.47
CA ARG A 63 -11.34 -17.48 2.83
C ARG A 63 -12.14 -16.39 2.11
N LEU A 64 -11.51 -15.27 1.76
CA LEU A 64 -12.12 -14.19 0.99
C LEU A 64 -12.13 -14.44 -0.52
N GLY A 65 -11.59 -15.59 -0.98
CA GLY A 65 -11.54 -15.96 -2.39
C GLY A 65 -10.40 -15.30 -3.17
N MET A 66 -9.39 -14.74 -2.48
CA MET A 66 -8.19 -14.23 -3.15
C MET A 66 -7.39 -15.39 -3.73
N THR A 67 -7.12 -15.33 -5.04
CA THR A 67 -6.26 -16.27 -5.74
C THR A 67 -4.81 -16.02 -5.37
N TYR A 68 -4.41 -14.74 -5.33
CA TYR A 68 -3.08 -14.30 -4.96
C TYR A 68 -3.12 -13.30 -3.80
N ILE A 69 -2.09 -13.36 -2.96
CA ILE A 69 -1.79 -12.36 -1.94
C ILE A 69 -0.29 -12.10 -1.93
N ALA A 70 0.11 -10.85 -1.84
CA ALA A 70 1.49 -10.44 -1.69
C ALA A 70 1.70 -9.74 -0.34
N PHE A 71 2.62 -10.26 0.47
CA PHE A 71 3.11 -9.55 1.63
C PHE A 71 4.25 -8.64 1.22
N THR A 72 4.08 -7.37 1.43
CA THR A 72 4.97 -6.31 0.97
C THR A 72 5.54 -5.54 2.14
N ASP A 73 6.08 -6.26 3.12
CA ASP A 73 6.71 -5.64 4.27
C ASP A 73 7.83 -4.70 3.83
N HIS A 74 7.96 -3.56 4.49
CA HIS A 74 8.97 -2.57 4.15
C HIS A 74 10.39 -3.15 4.26
N ASP A 75 11.10 -3.22 3.14
CA ASP A 75 12.49 -3.68 3.04
C ASP A 75 12.75 -5.02 3.75
N SER A 76 11.74 -5.90 3.88
CA SER A 76 11.84 -7.21 4.52
C SER A 76 11.09 -8.29 3.75
N MET A 77 11.66 -9.50 3.75
CA MET A 77 11.03 -10.71 3.24
C MET A 77 10.88 -11.80 4.33
N ASP A 78 10.96 -11.44 5.59
CA ASP A 78 10.91 -12.38 6.73
C ASP A 78 9.55 -13.11 6.82
N ALA A 79 8.48 -12.50 6.31
CA ALA A 79 7.19 -13.18 6.19
C ALA A 79 7.27 -14.45 5.33
N TYR A 80 8.09 -14.45 4.28
CA TYR A 80 8.29 -15.60 3.40
C TYR A 80 9.19 -16.67 4.02
N ASP A 81 10.13 -16.28 4.86
CA ASP A 81 10.91 -17.23 5.66
C ASP A 81 10.03 -17.96 6.67
N GLN A 82 9.09 -17.25 7.30
CA GLN A 82 8.12 -17.84 8.20
C GLN A 82 7.11 -18.75 7.48
N MET A 83 6.65 -18.35 6.30
CA MET A 83 5.55 -19.00 5.58
C MET A 83 5.99 -20.13 4.65
N GLY A 84 7.25 -20.13 4.24
CA GLY A 84 7.74 -20.90 3.11
C GLY A 84 7.46 -20.17 1.77
N TRP A 85 8.47 -20.18 0.91
CA TRP A 85 8.51 -19.40 -0.34
C TRP A 85 7.60 -19.92 -1.47
N THR A 86 7.09 -21.15 -1.36
CA THR A 86 6.37 -21.86 -2.43
C THR A 86 4.91 -22.15 -2.09
N ARG A 87 4.32 -21.40 -1.18
CA ARG A 87 2.93 -21.62 -0.78
C ARG A 87 1.96 -21.16 -1.86
N GLU A 88 0.96 -21.99 -2.18
CA GLU A 88 -0.04 -21.71 -3.22
C GLU A 88 -0.70 -20.34 -3.07
N GLY A 89 -0.65 -19.52 -4.13
CA GLY A 89 -1.25 -18.20 -4.16
C GLY A 89 -0.55 -17.14 -3.29
N LEU A 90 0.50 -17.49 -2.55
CA LEU A 90 1.36 -16.53 -1.87
C LEU A 90 2.47 -16.08 -2.84
N VAL A 91 2.51 -14.80 -3.13
CA VAL A 91 3.47 -14.21 -4.09
C VAL A 91 4.61 -13.57 -3.31
N PRO A 92 5.87 -14.06 -3.44
CA PRO A 92 7.02 -13.39 -2.84
C PRO A 92 7.10 -11.93 -3.29
N ALA A 93 7.11 -10.99 -2.35
CA ALA A 93 7.07 -9.56 -2.64
C ALA A 93 7.71 -8.74 -1.51
N VAL A 94 8.02 -7.49 -1.82
CA VAL A 94 8.57 -6.52 -0.87
C VAL A 94 8.12 -5.12 -1.26
N GLU A 95 7.86 -4.25 -0.30
CA GLU A 95 7.79 -2.82 -0.53
C GLU A 95 9.16 -2.19 -0.27
N VAL A 96 9.81 -1.75 -1.35
CA VAL A 96 11.12 -1.13 -1.32
C VAL A 96 10.98 0.38 -1.17
N LYS A 97 11.72 0.97 -0.22
CA LYS A 97 11.85 2.41 -0.09
C LYS A 97 13.11 2.88 -0.77
N ILE A 98 12.99 3.88 -1.61
CA ILE A 98 14.14 4.52 -2.25
C ILE A 98 14.03 6.04 -2.17
N LEU A 99 15.07 6.66 -1.60
CA LEU A 99 15.29 8.09 -1.68
C LEU A 99 16.29 8.35 -2.79
N ASP A 100 15.85 8.98 -3.86
CA ASP A 100 16.74 9.50 -4.91
C ASP A 100 16.82 11.02 -4.79
N PRO A 101 17.87 11.58 -4.18
CA PRO A 101 17.95 13.01 -3.89
C PRO A 101 18.16 13.86 -5.15
N LYS A 102 18.61 13.27 -6.25
CA LYS A 102 18.86 13.97 -7.50
C LYS A 102 17.63 14.02 -8.40
N LYS A 103 16.91 12.91 -8.49
CA LYS A 103 15.79 12.75 -9.42
C LYS A 103 14.46 13.12 -8.76
N VAL A 104 14.25 12.74 -7.52
CA VAL A 104 12.96 12.84 -6.83
C VAL A 104 12.98 13.84 -5.69
N GLY A 105 13.97 13.75 -4.80
CA GLY A 105 14.13 14.62 -3.64
C GLY A 105 13.25 14.25 -2.45
N HIS A 106 12.49 13.16 -2.52
CA HIS A 106 11.76 12.52 -1.43
C HIS A 106 11.72 11.01 -1.63
N THR A 107 11.38 10.26 -0.60
CA THR A 107 11.28 8.81 -0.65
C THR A 107 10.07 8.38 -1.46
N VAL A 108 10.26 7.41 -2.35
CA VAL A 108 9.20 6.73 -3.10
C VAL A 108 9.16 5.26 -2.74
N HIS A 109 7.99 4.66 -2.82
CA HIS A 109 7.76 3.26 -2.49
C HIS A 109 7.40 2.46 -3.74
N ILE A 110 7.97 1.26 -3.83
CA ILE A 110 7.84 0.38 -4.99
C ILE A 110 7.55 -1.03 -4.49
N ASN A 111 6.41 -1.60 -4.83
CA ASN A 111 6.21 -3.03 -4.65
C ASN A 111 6.90 -3.79 -5.78
N VAL A 112 7.69 -4.79 -5.40
CA VAL A 112 8.33 -5.73 -6.32
C VAL A 112 7.80 -7.12 -6.02
N PHE A 113 7.44 -7.88 -7.07
CA PHE A 113 6.75 -9.15 -6.97
C PHE A 113 7.49 -10.28 -7.66
N ALA A 114 7.25 -11.51 -7.17
CA ALA A 114 7.77 -12.77 -7.71
C ALA A 114 9.31 -12.80 -7.75
N LEU A 115 9.94 -12.21 -6.74
CA LEU A 115 11.39 -12.13 -6.60
C LEU A 115 11.91 -13.20 -5.64
N ASP A 116 13.18 -13.55 -5.84
CA ASP A 116 13.92 -14.40 -4.92
C ASP A 116 14.77 -13.59 -3.92
N ARG A 117 15.46 -14.29 -3.00
CA ARG A 117 16.28 -13.65 -1.98
C ARG A 117 17.54 -12.97 -2.56
N GLY A 118 18.12 -13.49 -3.64
CA GLY A 118 19.27 -12.89 -4.31
C GLY A 118 18.91 -11.56 -4.95
N GLN A 119 17.78 -11.54 -5.68
CA GLN A 119 17.21 -10.36 -6.28
C GLN A 119 16.82 -9.31 -5.21
N PHE A 120 16.22 -9.75 -4.10
CA PHE A 120 15.93 -8.86 -2.97
C PHE A 120 17.18 -8.19 -2.40
N CYS A 121 18.26 -8.94 -2.19
CA CYS A 121 19.51 -8.36 -1.70
C CYS A 121 20.08 -7.30 -2.65
N GLU A 122 20.04 -7.54 -3.97
CA GLU A 122 20.55 -6.58 -4.95
C GLU A 122 19.66 -5.33 -5.03
N ILE A 123 18.34 -5.49 -4.98
CA ILE A 123 17.36 -4.40 -4.90
C ILE A 123 17.69 -3.49 -3.70
N LEU A 124 17.90 -4.07 -2.52
CA LEU A 124 18.21 -3.27 -1.32
C LEU A 124 19.56 -2.53 -1.43
N LYS A 125 20.58 -3.13 -2.08
CA LYS A 125 21.85 -2.44 -2.34
C LYS A 125 21.64 -1.22 -3.23
N ILE A 126 20.88 -1.36 -4.31
CA ILE A 126 20.60 -0.25 -5.22
C ILE A 126 19.80 0.83 -4.49
N ALA A 127 18.74 0.45 -3.78
CA ALA A 127 17.86 1.40 -3.11
C ALA A 127 18.54 2.16 -1.97
N ARG A 128 19.35 1.48 -1.15
CA ARG A 128 19.93 2.05 0.07
C ARG A 128 21.32 2.66 -0.15
N LEU A 129 22.16 2.06 -1.02
CA LEU A 129 23.53 2.51 -1.20
C LEU A 129 23.71 3.37 -2.44
N ALA A 130 23.12 2.99 -3.57
CA ALA A 130 23.22 3.79 -4.79
C ALA A 130 22.22 4.96 -4.79
N GLN A 131 21.05 4.79 -4.18
CA GLN A 131 19.95 5.78 -4.14
C GLN A 131 19.61 6.31 -5.54
N ASP A 132 19.55 5.40 -6.51
CA ASP A 132 19.37 5.68 -7.93
C ASP A 132 18.12 4.92 -8.43
N LEU A 133 17.04 5.66 -8.62
CA LEU A 133 15.75 5.12 -9.02
C LEU A 133 15.78 4.53 -10.44
N GLU A 134 16.47 5.19 -11.36
CA GLU A 134 16.55 4.70 -12.75
C GLU A 134 17.33 3.39 -12.82
N ARG A 135 18.44 3.29 -12.08
CA ARG A 135 19.19 2.05 -11.94
C ARG A 135 18.36 0.93 -11.31
N LEU A 136 17.57 1.24 -10.27
CA LEU A 136 16.67 0.26 -9.67
C LEU A 136 15.66 -0.25 -10.69
N VAL A 137 14.97 0.66 -11.39
CA VAL A 137 13.98 0.27 -12.39
C VAL A 137 14.59 -0.47 -13.57
N ALA A 138 15.80 -0.11 -14.03
CA ALA A 138 16.53 -0.86 -15.04
C ALA A 138 16.79 -2.30 -14.59
N TYR A 139 17.33 -2.48 -13.37
CA TYR A 139 17.52 -3.80 -12.79
C TYR A 139 16.23 -4.63 -12.73
N LEU A 140 15.11 -4.03 -12.25
CA LEU A 140 13.82 -4.74 -12.19
C LEU A 140 13.34 -5.21 -13.57
N LYS A 141 13.57 -4.40 -14.60
CA LYS A 141 13.21 -4.75 -15.99
C LYS A 141 14.12 -5.84 -16.56
N ASP A 142 15.42 -5.76 -16.33
CA ASP A 142 16.41 -6.75 -16.81
C ASP A 142 16.18 -8.12 -16.17
N GLU A 143 15.80 -8.14 -14.89
CA GLU A 143 15.42 -9.37 -14.16
C GLU A 143 13.98 -9.82 -14.44
N HIS A 144 13.26 -9.13 -15.33
CA HIS A 144 11.85 -9.43 -15.66
C HIS A 144 10.91 -9.44 -14.45
N LEU A 145 11.24 -8.71 -13.38
CA LEU A 145 10.41 -8.57 -12.19
C LEU A 145 9.16 -7.73 -12.45
N ARG A 146 8.09 -8.04 -11.75
CA ARG A 146 6.85 -7.27 -11.76
C ARG A 146 6.90 -6.24 -10.64
N PHE A 147 6.50 -5.00 -10.92
CA PHE A 147 6.56 -3.93 -9.92
C PHE A 147 5.50 -2.85 -10.14
N THR A 148 5.19 -2.12 -9.06
CA THR A 148 4.23 -1.01 -9.06
C THR A 148 4.82 0.21 -8.37
N PHE A 149 4.40 1.41 -8.82
CA PHE A 149 4.63 2.65 -8.09
C PHE A 149 3.50 2.83 -7.07
N ASN A 150 3.83 2.70 -5.79
CA ASN A 150 2.87 2.74 -4.72
C ASN A 150 2.46 4.16 -4.38
N HIS A 151 1.18 4.35 -4.00
CA HIS A 151 0.62 5.62 -3.47
C HIS A 151 1.41 6.87 -3.91
N PRO A 152 1.44 7.20 -5.21
CA PRO A 152 2.43 8.11 -5.82
C PRO A 152 2.44 9.53 -5.22
N PHE A 153 1.42 9.92 -4.50
CA PHE A 153 1.31 11.23 -3.85
C PHE A 153 1.48 11.17 -2.33
N TRP A 154 2.15 10.15 -1.84
CA TRP A 154 2.56 10.04 -0.45
C TRP A 154 4.06 10.38 -0.30
N HIS A 155 4.47 10.75 0.89
CA HIS A 155 5.86 11.01 1.26
C HIS A 155 6.10 10.67 2.72
N GLU A 156 7.33 10.35 3.08
CA GLU A 156 7.70 10.09 4.47
C GLU A 156 7.47 11.34 5.35
N PRO A 157 7.15 11.14 6.64
CA PRO A 157 7.03 12.24 7.61
C PRO A 157 8.29 13.10 7.63
N GLY A 158 8.11 14.42 7.49
CA GLY A 158 9.22 15.38 7.46
C GLY A 158 9.81 15.67 6.08
N GLU A 159 9.48 14.88 5.08
CA GLU A 159 9.85 15.16 3.68
C GLU A 159 8.88 16.14 3.00
N LYS A 160 9.30 16.70 1.89
CA LYS A 160 8.45 17.55 1.05
C LYS A 160 8.19 16.87 -0.28
N LEU A 161 6.93 16.63 -0.56
CA LEU A 161 6.50 16.02 -1.82
C LEU A 161 6.90 16.87 -3.03
N ASN A 162 7.60 16.29 -3.99
CA ASN A 162 7.97 16.91 -5.25
C ASN A 162 7.02 16.43 -6.37
N LEU A 163 5.92 17.14 -6.56
CA LEU A 163 4.88 16.77 -7.52
C LEU A 163 5.37 16.74 -8.97
N ARG A 164 6.32 17.61 -9.34
CA ARG A 164 6.89 17.61 -10.70
C ARG A 164 7.70 16.33 -10.93
N ALA A 165 8.58 16.00 -10.01
CA ALA A 165 9.35 14.76 -10.10
C ALA A 165 8.46 13.52 -10.20
N ILE A 166 7.33 13.45 -9.46
CA ILE A 166 6.37 12.34 -9.60
C ILE A 166 5.85 12.24 -11.03
N CYS A 167 5.49 13.35 -11.66
CA CYS A 167 5.02 13.37 -13.04
C CYS A 167 6.09 12.91 -14.05
N ASP A 168 7.36 13.13 -13.75
CA ASP A 168 8.49 12.70 -14.58
C ASP A 168 8.80 11.22 -14.38
N ILE A 169 8.93 10.78 -13.10
CA ILE A 169 9.30 9.39 -12.80
C ILE A 169 8.20 8.37 -13.09
N VAL A 170 6.94 8.79 -13.17
CA VAL A 170 5.81 7.88 -13.51
C VAL A 170 6.04 7.14 -14.82
N GLU A 171 6.80 7.71 -15.75
CA GLU A 171 7.18 7.07 -17.01
C GLU A 171 8.04 5.80 -16.83
N LEU A 172 8.71 5.68 -15.72
CA LEU A 172 9.52 4.50 -15.41
C LEU A 172 8.67 3.28 -15.05
N PHE A 173 7.42 3.49 -14.60
CA PHE A 173 6.55 2.47 -14.02
C PHE A 173 5.44 2.04 -14.97
N PRO A 174 5.23 0.73 -15.17
CA PRO A 174 4.12 0.24 -16.00
C PRO A 174 2.77 0.35 -15.29
N VAL A 175 2.77 0.26 -13.96
CA VAL A 175 1.56 0.16 -13.13
C VAL A 175 1.67 1.08 -11.92
N LEU A 176 0.62 1.84 -11.64
CA LEU A 176 0.45 2.67 -10.46
C LEU A 176 -0.55 2.04 -9.50
N GLU A 177 -0.59 2.55 -8.29
CA GLU A 177 -1.47 2.06 -7.25
C GLU A 177 -2.66 3.01 -6.97
N TYR A 178 -3.84 2.42 -6.85
CA TYR A 178 -5.01 2.96 -6.18
C TYR A 178 -5.04 2.40 -4.75
N ASN A 179 -4.75 3.22 -3.77
CA ASN A 179 -4.45 2.76 -2.42
C ASN A 179 -5.63 3.05 -1.47
N MET A 180 -6.11 2.02 -0.78
CA MET A 180 -7.20 2.14 0.18
C MET A 180 -6.87 3.03 1.38
N GLY A 181 -5.60 3.19 1.73
CA GLY A 181 -5.12 4.10 2.77
C GLY A 181 -5.18 5.58 2.38
N ARG A 182 -5.62 5.91 1.16
CA ARG A 182 -5.71 7.29 0.65
C ARG A 182 -7.15 7.73 0.45
N ILE A 183 -7.41 9.05 0.59
CA ILE A 183 -8.75 9.60 0.36
C ILE A 183 -9.12 9.55 -1.13
N ALA A 184 -10.42 9.46 -1.43
CA ALA A 184 -10.94 9.36 -2.80
C ALA A 184 -10.40 10.45 -3.75
N ARG A 185 -10.19 11.69 -3.26
CA ARG A 185 -9.64 12.77 -4.08
C ARG A 185 -8.20 12.51 -4.51
N ILE A 186 -7.34 11.99 -3.63
CA ILE A 186 -5.96 11.61 -3.96
C ILE A 186 -5.95 10.44 -4.93
N ASN A 187 -6.72 9.40 -4.66
CA ASN A 187 -6.85 8.25 -5.56
C ASN A 187 -7.34 8.64 -6.96
N LYS A 188 -8.27 9.60 -7.03
CA LYS A 188 -8.72 10.15 -8.32
C LYS A 188 -7.57 10.83 -9.09
N GLN A 189 -6.64 11.50 -8.40
CA GLN A 189 -5.48 12.08 -9.07
C GLN A 189 -4.48 11.00 -9.53
N ALA A 190 -4.30 9.91 -8.77
CA ALA A 190 -3.50 8.76 -9.22
C ALA A 190 -4.08 8.12 -10.49
N LEU A 191 -5.41 7.96 -10.56
CA LEU A 191 -6.09 7.51 -11.78
C LEU A 191 -5.86 8.47 -12.96
N ARG A 192 -6.00 9.78 -12.74
CA ARG A 192 -5.77 10.80 -13.78
C ARG A 192 -4.33 10.79 -14.28
N LEU A 193 -3.36 10.68 -13.37
CA LEU A 193 -1.95 10.59 -13.72
C LEU A 193 -1.67 9.33 -14.54
N ALA A 194 -2.16 8.16 -14.09
CA ALA A 194 -2.03 6.92 -14.83
C ALA A 194 -2.64 7.03 -16.23
N GLN A 195 -3.84 7.60 -16.34
CA GLN A 195 -4.53 7.83 -17.59
C GLN A 195 -3.73 8.75 -18.53
N ALA A 196 -3.28 9.91 -18.05
CA ALA A 196 -2.52 10.88 -18.84
C ALA A 196 -1.20 10.32 -19.37
N ARG A 197 -0.61 9.35 -18.66
CA ARG A 197 0.68 8.73 -19.00
C ARG A 197 0.55 7.32 -19.58
N GLY A 198 -0.66 6.86 -19.92
CA GLY A 198 -0.89 5.54 -20.48
C GLY A 198 -0.50 4.38 -19.55
N ARG A 199 -0.46 4.64 -18.23
CA ARG A 199 -0.10 3.63 -17.21
C ARG A 199 -1.31 2.88 -16.73
N ARG A 200 -1.09 1.68 -16.17
CA ARG A 200 -2.14 0.85 -15.62
C ARG A 200 -2.31 1.08 -14.12
N ILE A 201 -3.39 0.56 -13.55
CA ILE A 201 -3.70 0.72 -12.13
C ILE A 201 -4.00 -0.64 -11.52
N VAL A 202 -3.48 -0.86 -10.30
CA VAL A 202 -3.92 -1.88 -9.36
C VAL A 202 -4.65 -1.23 -8.20
N ALA A 203 -5.60 -1.91 -7.59
CA ALA A 203 -6.17 -1.51 -6.30
C ALA A 203 -5.69 -2.46 -5.21
N THR A 204 -5.33 -1.91 -4.06
CA THR A 204 -4.72 -2.64 -2.94
C THR A 204 -5.21 -2.09 -1.61
N THR A 205 -5.00 -2.85 -0.54
CA THR A 205 -5.39 -2.39 0.79
C THR A 205 -4.33 -1.57 1.51
N ASP A 206 -3.06 -1.85 1.31
CA ASP A 206 -1.96 -1.26 2.09
C ASP A 206 -2.25 -1.36 3.62
N THR A 207 -2.73 -2.53 4.02
CA THR A 207 -3.22 -2.68 5.39
C THR A 207 -2.11 -2.97 6.39
N HIS A 208 -2.11 -2.22 7.48
CA HIS A 208 -1.21 -2.39 8.63
C HIS A 208 -1.94 -2.97 9.87
N VAL A 209 -3.23 -3.27 9.72
CA VAL A 209 -4.10 -3.78 10.80
C VAL A 209 -4.86 -5.05 10.40
N GLY A 210 -4.50 -5.64 9.27
CA GLY A 210 -5.06 -6.91 8.79
C GLY A 210 -6.43 -6.80 8.11
N GLU A 211 -6.84 -5.63 7.63
CA GLU A 211 -8.09 -5.44 6.85
C GLU A 211 -7.85 -5.70 5.35
N ILE A 212 -7.58 -6.95 4.96
CA ILE A 212 -7.36 -7.36 3.57
C ILE A 212 -8.65 -7.56 2.78
N GLY A 213 -8.54 -7.54 1.43
CA GLY A 213 -9.63 -7.89 0.52
C GLY A 213 -10.75 -6.86 0.42
N ARG A 214 -10.53 -5.64 0.86
CA ARG A 214 -11.48 -4.52 0.69
C ARG A 214 -11.22 -3.70 -0.57
N ALA A 215 -9.97 -3.61 -0.97
CA ALA A 215 -9.53 -3.14 -2.26
C ALA A 215 -8.65 -4.24 -2.87
N PHE A 216 -8.88 -4.57 -4.13
CA PHE A 216 -8.17 -5.65 -4.80
C PHE A 216 -8.27 -5.52 -6.32
N THR A 217 -7.40 -6.25 -7.01
CA THR A 217 -7.34 -6.27 -8.47
C THR A 217 -7.81 -7.61 -9.00
N ILE A 218 -8.49 -7.62 -10.13
CA ILE A 218 -8.98 -8.81 -10.82
C ILE A 218 -8.42 -8.85 -12.23
N ALA A 219 -7.87 -10.00 -12.61
CA ALA A 219 -7.42 -10.26 -13.97
C ALA A 219 -7.52 -11.76 -14.27
N ARG A 220 -7.34 -12.16 -15.52
CA ARG A 220 -7.14 -13.57 -15.88
C ARG A 220 -5.68 -13.96 -15.63
N GLY A 221 -5.42 -15.25 -15.43
CA GLY A 221 -4.08 -15.82 -15.31
C GLY A 221 -4.08 -17.06 -14.41
N GLY A 222 -3.54 -18.15 -14.88
CA GLY A 222 -3.33 -19.38 -14.11
C GLY A 222 -2.10 -19.29 -13.22
N THR A 223 -1.15 -18.41 -13.57
CA THR A 223 0.03 -18.06 -12.79
C THR A 223 0.00 -16.57 -12.40
N PHE A 224 0.76 -16.20 -11.38
CA PHE A 224 0.89 -14.79 -10.99
C PHE A 224 1.49 -13.93 -12.11
N VAL A 225 2.44 -14.48 -12.84
CA VAL A 225 3.08 -13.77 -13.97
C VAL A 225 2.05 -13.44 -15.04
N GLU A 226 1.26 -14.42 -15.47
CA GLU A 226 0.16 -14.21 -16.43
C GLU A 226 -0.86 -13.19 -15.90
N PHE A 227 -1.25 -13.31 -14.63
CA PHE A 227 -2.16 -12.38 -13.97
C PHE A 227 -1.64 -10.93 -14.05
N PHE A 228 -0.35 -10.71 -13.73
CA PHE A 228 0.22 -9.37 -13.75
C PHE A 228 0.43 -8.86 -15.18
N ASP A 229 0.74 -9.74 -16.14
CA ASP A 229 0.85 -9.39 -17.54
C ASP A 229 -0.51 -8.89 -18.08
N GLN A 230 -1.63 -9.50 -17.67
CA GLN A 230 -2.96 -8.97 -18.01
C GLN A 230 -3.20 -7.58 -17.45
N ILE A 231 -2.68 -7.26 -16.25
CA ILE A 231 -2.74 -5.91 -15.70
C ILE A 231 -1.95 -4.96 -16.60
N GLN A 232 -0.73 -5.31 -16.98
CA GLN A 232 0.15 -4.46 -17.79
C GLN A 232 -0.42 -4.16 -19.18
N ILE A 233 -1.16 -5.07 -19.78
CA ILE A 233 -1.82 -4.84 -21.07
C ILE A 233 -3.23 -4.23 -20.91
N GLY A 234 -3.70 -3.96 -19.68
CA GLY A 234 -4.98 -3.32 -19.40
C GLY A 234 -6.18 -4.24 -19.45
N GLN A 235 -5.99 -5.55 -19.34
CA GLN A 235 -7.04 -6.56 -19.27
C GLN A 235 -7.37 -6.93 -17.82
N SER A 236 -7.50 -5.91 -16.96
CA SER A 236 -7.79 -6.06 -15.54
C SER A 236 -8.91 -5.15 -15.08
N PHE A 237 -9.45 -5.47 -13.91
CA PHE A 237 -10.42 -4.66 -13.20
C PHE A 237 -9.91 -4.37 -11.79
N ILE A 238 -10.35 -3.26 -11.22
CA ILE A 238 -10.08 -2.93 -9.82
C ILE A 238 -11.38 -2.85 -9.03
N VAL A 239 -11.34 -3.32 -7.80
CA VAL A 239 -12.36 -3.08 -6.77
C VAL A 239 -11.76 -2.09 -5.79
N PRO A 240 -12.02 -0.79 -5.94
CA PRO A 240 -11.39 0.22 -5.12
C PRO A 240 -12.12 0.39 -3.78
N ALA A 241 -11.37 0.81 -2.79
CA ALA A 241 -11.92 1.36 -1.56
C ALA A 241 -11.07 2.58 -1.16
N ASP A 242 -11.70 3.53 -0.47
CA ASP A 242 -11.07 4.78 -0.06
C ASP A 242 -11.02 4.92 1.45
N LEU A 243 -10.02 5.66 1.91
CA LEU A 243 -9.99 6.12 3.29
C LEU A 243 -11.09 7.16 3.50
N ASN A 244 -11.93 6.92 4.49
CA ASN A 244 -12.90 7.88 5.00
C ASN A 244 -12.71 8.10 6.51
N ILE A 245 -13.39 9.12 7.06
CA ILE A 245 -13.25 9.49 8.48
C ILE A 245 -13.58 8.31 9.40
N SER A 246 -14.61 7.54 9.09
CA SER A 246 -15.01 6.39 9.93
C SER A 246 -13.95 5.31 9.95
N ARG A 247 -13.36 5.00 8.79
CA ARG A 247 -12.26 4.04 8.68
C ARG A 247 -11.01 4.54 9.41
N LEU A 248 -10.59 5.79 9.16
CA LEU A 248 -9.43 6.37 9.83
C LEU A 248 -9.59 6.31 11.36
N LYS A 249 -10.74 6.69 11.90
CA LYS A 249 -11.05 6.56 13.33
C LYS A 249 -10.92 5.13 13.83
N LYS A 250 -11.49 4.17 13.09
CA LYS A 250 -11.44 2.75 13.44
C LYS A 250 -10.00 2.24 13.47
N GLU A 251 -9.23 2.48 12.42
CA GLU A 251 -7.84 2.02 12.31
C GLU A 251 -6.94 2.67 13.36
N THR A 252 -7.06 3.99 13.57
CA THR A 252 -6.31 4.69 14.62
C THR A 252 -6.67 4.14 16.01
N THR A 253 -7.95 3.87 16.28
CA THR A 253 -8.37 3.30 17.56
C THR A 253 -7.81 1.89 17.75
N ILE A 254 -7.80 1.06 16.70
CA ILE A 254 -7.19 -0.29 16.76
C ILE A 254 -5.70 -0.17 17.08
N ARG A 255 -4.96 0.68 16.35
CA ARG A 255 -3.52 0.89 16.58
C ARG A 255 -3.21 1.41 17.98
N ILE A 256 -3.98 2.36 18.49
CA ILE A 256 -3.82 2.87 19.87
C ILE A 256 -3.99 1.70 20.86
N ARG A 257 -5.04 0.92 20.77
CA ARG A 257 -5.26 -0.23 21.67
C ARG A 257 -4.13 -1.25 21.58
N GLN A 258 -3.76 -1.64 20.38
CA GLN A 258 -2.64 -2.57 20.16
C GLN A 258 -1.33 -2.05 20.75
N LEU A 259 -1.06 -0.75 20.65
CA LEU A 259 0.14 -0.12 21.21
C LEU A 259 0.21 -0.25 22.73
N PHE A 260 -0.94 -0.09 23.41
CA PHE A 260 -1.01 -0.16 24.87
C PHE A 260 -1.18 -1.59 25.41
N ASP A 261 -1.72 -2.50 24.63
CA ASP A 261 -1.86 -3.93 24.94
C ASP A 261 -0.62 -4.73 24.52
N LYS A 262 0.52 -4.46 25.19
CA LYS A 262 1.76 -5.21 24.91
C LYS A 262 1.65 -6.72 25.21
N ALA A 263 0.70 -7.14 26.02
CA ALA A 263 0.45 -8.55 26.28
C ALA A 263 -0.11 -9.29 25.05
N GLY A 264 -0.77 -8.55 24.15
CA GLY A 264 -1.23 -9.06 22.86
C GLY A 264 -0.17 -9.10 21.75
N TRP A 265 1.06 -8.62 22.03
CA TRP A 265 2.16 -8.66 21.07
C TRP A 265 2.79 -10.07 21.03
N LEU A 266 3.05 -10.55 19.83
CA LEU A 266 3.69 -11.86 19.63
C LEU A 266 5.18 -11.83 19.96
N TYR A 267 5.83 -10.69 19.80
CA TYR A 267 7.21 -10.43 20.21
C TYR A 267 7.44 -8.92 20.43
N PRO A 268 8.44 -8.53 21.25
CA PRO A 268 8.79 -7.12 21.44
C PRO A 268 9.42 -6.54 20.17
N LYS A 269 9.10 -5.28 19.86
CA LYS A 269 9.82 -4.47 18.86
C LYS A 269 10.57 -3.35 19.56
N ASP A 270 11.86 -3.23 19.25
CA ASP A 270 12.73 -2.21 19.83
C ASP A 270 12.46 -0.82 19.24
N SER A 271 12.01 -0.78 17.99
CA SER A 271 11.58 0.46 17.32
C SER A 271 10.29 0.20 16.54
N LEU A 272 9.30 1.05 16.74
CA LEU A 272 8.06 1.04 15.98
C LEU A 272 7.88 2.43 15.38
N ALA A 273 8.02 2.54 14.07
CA ALA A 273 7.68 3.76 13.34
C ALA A 273 6.22 3.64 12.89
N ILE A 274 5.33 4.39 13.53
CA ILE A 274 3.92 4.42 13.14
C ILE A 274 3.68 5.73 12.40
N ASP A 275 3.30 5.64 11.14
CA ASP A 275 2.79 6.78 10.38
C ASP A 275 1.27 6.88 10.60
N THR A 276 0.84 7.93 11.30
CA THR A 276 -0.56 8.32 11.45
C THR A 276 -0.96 9.42 10.47
N GLY A 277 -0.03 9.88 9.64
CA GLY A 277 -0.16 11.08 8.82
C GLY A 277 -0.06 12.39 9.62
N SER A 278 0.32 12.33 10.90
CA SER A 278 0.50 13.48 11.76
C SER A 278 1.82 13.38 12.53
N ALA A 279 2.81 14.17 12.14
CA ALA A 279 4.13 14.19 12.80
C ALA A 279 4.04 14.40 14.32
N ILE A 280 3.02 15.11 14.81
CA ILE A 280 2.77 15.31 16.25
C ILE A 280 2.31 13.98 16.88
N LEU A 281 1.34 13.30 16.28
CA LEU A 281 0.86 12.01 16.77
C LEU A 281 1.94 10.95 16.68
N ASP A 282 2.68 10.90 15.57
CA ASP A 282 3.79 9.98 15.37
C ASP A 282 4.88 10.18 16.41
N GLY A 283 5.24 11.44 16.70
CA GLY A 283 6.18 11.79 17.78
C GLY A 283 5.69 11.39 19.18
N ILE A 284 4.39 11.53 19.45
CA ILE A 284 3.77 11.07 20.70
C ILE A 284 3.80 9.55 20.78
N ILE A 285 3.38 8.87 19.70
CA ILE A 285 3.32 7.42 19.65
C ILE A 285 4.72 6.82 19.76
N ALA A 286 5.71 7.36 19.05
CA ALA A 286 7.10 6.91 19.15
C ALA A 286 7.65 7.06 20.57
N ARG A 287 7.38 8.17 21.25
CA ARG A 287 7.76 8.36 22.65
C ARG A 287 7.07 7.37 23.59
N LEU A 288 5.82 7.00 23.29
CA LEU A 288 5.04 6.07 24.09
C LEU A 288 5.40 4.60 23.83
N ALA A 289 5.66 4.26 22.59
CA ALA A 289 6.15 2.93 22.20
C ALA A 289 7.50 2.63 22.87
N ASN A 290 8.36 3.67 22.98
CA ASN A 290 9.68 3.62 23.59
C ASN A 290 9.69 4.03 25.09
N ALA A 291 8.51 4.30 25.69
CA ALA A 291 8.42 4.62 27.11
C ALA A 291 8.95 3.45 27.96
N ARG A 292 9.85 3.80 28.90
CA ARG A 292 10.52 2.82 29.76
C ARG A 292 9.49 1.95 30.49
N PRO A 293 9.87 0.69 30.84
CA PRO A 293 9.02 -0.23 31.60
C PRO A 293 8.44 0.39 32.89
N ASP A 294 9.14 1.38 33.45
CA ASP A 294 8.86 2.03 34.74
C ASP A 294 7.77 3.12 34.69
N THR A 295 7.17 3.37 33.53
CA THR A 295 6.05 4.33 33.45
C THR A 295 4.87 3.78 34.28
N PRO A 296 4.38 4.50 35.32
CA PRO A 296 3.30 4.02 36.17
C PRO A 296 2.09 3.59 35.34
N GLY A 297 1.55 2.40 35.60
CA GLY A 297 0.43 1.81 34.84
C GLY A 297 -0.79 2.74 34.74
N PHE A 298 -1.00 3.58 35.79
CA PHE A 298 -2.04 4.60 35.81
C PHE A 298 -1.81 5.70 34.75
N ALA A 299 -0.59 6.22 34.62
CA ALA A 299 -0.28 7.26 33.61
C ALA A 299 -0.44 6.72 32.20
N LYS A 300 -0.01 5.48 31.96
CA LYS A 300 -0.20 4.76 30.71
C LYS A 300 -1.68 4.63 30.34
N LYS A 301 -2.53 4.25 31.32
CA LYS A 301 -3.98 4.09 31.11
C LYS A 301 -4.69 5.43 30.84
N ILE A 302 -4.33 6.49 31.53
CA ILE A 302 -4.87 7.83 31.26
C ILE A 302 -4.54 8.25 29.84
N LEU A 303 -3.32 8.02 29.40
CA LEU A 303 -2.88 8.41 28.07
C LEU A 303 -3.58 7.62 26.97
N GLU A 304 -3.77 6.31 27.16
CA GLU A 304 -4.60 5.47 26.26
C GLU A 304 -6.00 6.08 26.13
N ILE A 305 -6.66 6.40 27.25
CA ILE A 305 -7.99 7.01 27.26
C ILE A 305 -8.01 8.35 26.50
N ILE A 306 -7.02 9.21 26.72
CA ILE A 306 -6.91 10.52 26.05
C ILE A 306 -6.75 10.32 24.53
N LEU A 307 -5.87 9.43 24.10
CA LEU A 307 -5.64 9.16 22.67
C LEU A 307 -6.86 8.52 21.99
N GLU A 308 -7.53 7.57 22.68
CA GLU A 308 -8.79 7.02 22.16
C GLU A 308 -9.88 8.09 22.06
N ALA A 309 -10.03 8.95 23.08
CA ALA A 309 -11.00 10.03 23.06
C ALA A 309 -10.70 11.03 21.93
N ALA A 310 -9.44 11.41 21.74
CA ALA A 310 -9.00 12.26 20.64
C ALA A 310 -9.31 11.62 19.28
N SER A 311 -8.99 10.34 19.08
CA SER A 311 -9.30 9.59 17.87
C SER A 311 -10.81 9.55 17.61
N ARG A 312 -11.61 9.25 18.63
CA ARG A 312 -13.08 9.17 18.53
C ARG A 312 -13.74 10.53 18.27
N SER A 313 -13.15 11.64 18.76
CA SER A 313 -13.66 12.99 18.50
C SER A 313 -13.73 13.30 17.00
N GLY A 314 -12.83 12.70 16.20
CA GLY A 314 -12.69 12.95 14.77
C GLY A 314 -11.97 14.25 14.42
N ILE A 315 -11.54 15.05 15.41
CA ILE A 315 -10.82 16.30 15.17
C ILE A 315 -9.49 16.05 14.42
N PRO A 316 -8.60 15.13 14.89
CA PRO A 316 -7.37 14.82 14.17
C PRO A 316 -7.64 14.32 12.74
N GLY A 317 -8.62 13.43 12.60
CA GLY A 317 -9.05 12.92 11.28
C GLY A 317 -9.54 14.02 10.35
N SER A 318 -10.31 14.98 10.86
CA SER A 318 -10.81 16.13 10.07
C SER A 318 -9.68 17.04 9.60
N LEU A 319 -8.67 17.27 10.43
CA LEU A 319 -7.47 18.04 10.07
C LEU A 319 -6.66 17.30 8.99
N TYR A 320 -6.44 16.00 9.16
CA TYR A 320 -5.80 15.15 8.15
C TYR A 320 -6.55 15.24 6.81
N PHE A 321 -7.87 15.02 6.81
CA PHE A 321 -8.68 15.10 5.58
C PHE A 321 -8.63 16.47 4.91
N ARG A 322 -8.58 17.56 5.70
CA ARG A 322 -8.40 18.91 5.16
C ARG A 322 -7.05 19.07 4.47
N SER A 323 -5.97 18.61 5.11
CA SER A 323 -4.62 18.61 4.52
C SER A 323 -4.58 17.83 3.22
N GLN A 324 -5.13 16.60 3.21
CA GLN A 324 -5.17 15.74 2.02
C GLN A 324 -6.02 16.32 0.88
N ARG A 325 -7.09 17.06 1.19
CA ARG A 325 -7.88 17.78 0.17
C ARG A 325 -7.08 18.90 -0.47
N ASN A 326 -6.37 19.70 0.33
CA ASN A 326 -5.50 20.76 -0.17
C ASN A 326 -4.40 20.19 -1.09
N LEU A 327 -3.81 19.05 -0.71
CA LEU A 327 -2.85 18.34 -1.56
C LEU A 327 -3.48 17.90 -2.87
N ALA A 328 -4.68 17.31 -2.83
CA ALA A 328 -5.39 16.87 -4.04
C ALA A 328 -5.70 18.04 -4.99
N ASP A 329 -6.01 19.22 -4.45
CA ASP A 329 -6.27 20.43 -5.24
C ASP A 329 -4.96 20.94 -5.90
N GLN A 330 -3.82 20.89 -5.20
CA GLN A 330 -2.50 21.21 -5.76
C GLN A 330 -2.13 20.25 -6.90
N ILE A 331 -2.34 18.94 -6.71
CA ILE A 331 -2.09 17.93 -7.74
C ILE A 331 -2.99 18.20 -8.96
N SER A 332 -4.29 18.48 -8.74
CA SER A 332 -5.23 18.78 -9.84
C SER A 332 -4.75 19.96 -10.68
N GLY A 333 -4.37 21.05 -10.02
CA GLY A 333 -3.85 22.24 -10.70
C GLY A 333 -2.59 21.96 -11.54
N LEU A 334 -1.70 21.10 -11.02
CA LEU A 334 -0.50 20.71 -11.74
C LEU A 334 -0.82 19.82 -12.96
N LEU A 335 -1.69 18.83 -12.82
CA LEU A 335 -2.08 17.93 -13.91
C LEU A 335 -2.91 18.63 -15.00
N GLU A 336 -3.57 19.75 -14.68
CA GLU A 336 -4.32 20.59 -15.63
C GLU A 336 -3.44 21.64 -16.31
N SER A 337 -2.25 21.94 -15.78
CA SER A 337 -1.30 22.83 -16.39
C SER A 337 -0.75 22.23 -17.70
N LYS A 338 -0.64 23.06 -18.77
CA LYS A 338 -0.13 22.62 -20.08
C LYS A 338 1.31 22.08 -20.06
N GLU A 339 2.03 22.27 -18.95
CA GLU A 339 3.41 21.79 -18.77
C GLU A 339 3.54 20.26 -18.66
N ILE A 340 2.43 19.55 -18.35
CA ILE A 340 2.42 18.09 -18.14
C ILE A 340 1.57 17.38 -19.20
N ALA A 341 0.75 18.12 -19.95
CA ALA A 341 -0.10 17.60 -21.03
C ALA A 341 0.63 17.37 -22.37
N ALA A 342 1.92 17.67 -22.45
CA ALA A 342 2.82 17.45 -23.58
C ALA A 342 3.80 16.32 -23.27
#